data_9a8a7ad9fb764d03a377e9d5b45b24ff
#
_entry.id   9a8a7ad9fb764d03a377e9d5b45b24ff
#
_cell.length_a   1.000
_cell.length_b   1.000
_cell.length_c   1.000
_cell.angle_alpha   90.00
_cell.angle_beta   90.00
_cell.angle_gamma   90.00
#
_symmetry.space_group_name_H-M   'P 1'
#
loop_
_entity.id
_entity.type
_entity.pdbx_description
1 polymer ?
#
loop_
_entity_poly.entity_id
_entity_poly.type
_entity_poly.pdbx_seq_one_letter_code
_entity_poly.pdbx_strand_id
1 'polypeptide(L)'
;MSIGEGMKIRSFHPKDADQIAQLFHQTIREINVRDYSSSQVKAWAPDDLYFRNWAEVCSNRFTFVADLEDAIAGFAELESNGHIDCFYCHKDYQRCGVGRHLYEAIEQKAFELNLDRLYTEASITAKPFFQRMGFSVIKEQQVACRGETFTNYLMEKILASLNS
;
A
#
# COMPACT_ATOMS: atom_id res chain seq x y z
N MET A 1 -10.50 2.81 17.52
CA MET A 1 -11.83 2.27 17.22
C MET A 1 -11.69 1.14 16.20
N SER A 2 -12.34 0.04 16.45
CA SER A 2 -12.31 -1.12 15.55
C SER A 2 -13.38 -0.98 14.46
N ILE A 3 -13.04 -1.31 13.22
CA ILE A 3 -13.99 -1.34 12.10
C ILE A 3 -14.28 -2.79 11.71
N GLY A 4 -14.64 -3.63 12.67
CA GLY A 4 -14.87 -5.06 12.42
C GLY A 4 -16.07 -5.34 11.54
N GLU A 5 -17.21 -4.77 11.86
CA GLU A 5 -18.44 -4.99 11.11
C GLU A 5 -18.59 -4.01 9.96
N GLY A 6 -19.03 -4.49 8.79
CA GLY A 6 -19.27 -3.66 7.62
C GLY A 6 -18.08 -3.47 6.71
N MET A 7 -16.85 -3.79 7.15
CA MET A 7 -15.68 -3.73 6.29
C MET A 7 -15.46 -5.08 5.63
N LYS A 8 -15.22 -5.06 4.32
CA LYS A 8 -14.78 -6.27 3.62
C LYS A 8 -13.64 -5.95 2.67
N ILE A 9 -12.74 -6.90 2.51
CA ILE A 9 -11.66 -6.82 1.54
C ILE A 9 -12.14 -7.50 0.26
N ARG A 10 -12.04 -6.79 -0.84
CA ARG A 10 -12.44 -7.28 -2.15
C ARG A 10 -11.46 -6.85 -3.21
N SER A 11 -11.55 -7.47 -4.40
CA SER A 11 -10.74 -7.06 -5.53
C SER A 11 -11.15 -5.68 -6.05
N PHE A 12 -10.18 -4.97 -6.59
CA PHE A 12 -10.38 -3.67 -7.24
C PHE A 12 -11.35 -3.79 -8.41
N HIS A 13 -12.17 -2.75 -8.58
CA HIS A 13 -13.01 -2.55 -9.76
C HIS A 13 -12.65 -1.18 -10.37
N PRO A 14 -12.67 -1.01 -11.70
CA PRO A 14 -12.31 0.27 -12.32
C PRO A 14 -13.08 1.48 -11.77
N LYS A 15 -14.29 1.29 -11.29
CA LYS A 15 -15.09 2.36 -10.66
C LYS A 15 -14.45 2.89 -9.37
N ASP A 16 -13.52 2.15 -8.77
CA ASP A 16 -12.84 2.56 -7.54
C ASP A 16 -11.69 3.55 -7.79
N ALA A 17 -11.30 3.73 -9.06
CA ALA A 17 -10.08 4.47 -9.40
C ALA A 17 -10.06 5.90 -8.86
N ASP A 18 -11.19 6.62 -8.93
CA ASP A 18 -11.24 8.00 -8.44
C ASP A 18 -11.06 8.08 -6.93
N GLN A 19 -11.69 7.19 -6.18
CA GLN A 19 -11.52 7.17 -4.72
C GLN A 19 -10.10 6.78 -4.33
N ILE A 20 -9.49 5.85 -5.06
CA ILE A 20 -8.10 5.44 -4.82
C ILE A 20 -7.14 6.59 -5.10
N ALA A 21 -7.33 7.32 -6.20
CA ALA A 21 -6.50 8.48 -6.52
C ALA A 21 -6.56 9.54 -5.41
N GLN A 22 -7.74 9.82 -4.91
CA GLN A 22 -7.94 10.76 -3.80
C GLN A 22 -7.31 10.25 -2.51
N LEU A 23 -7.50 8.98 -2.20
CA LEU A 23 -6.96 8.35 -0.98
C LEU A 23 -5.43 8.41 -0.99
N PHE A 24 -4.80 8.05 -2.09
CA PHE A 24 -3.35 8.12 -2.26
C PHE A 24 -2.85 9.55 -1.99
N HIS A 25 -3.45 10.52 -2.65
CA HIS A 25 -3.06 11.92 -2.53
C HIS A 25 -3.22 12.43 -1.10
N GLN A 26 -4.38 12.21 -0.51
CA GLN A 26 -4.68 12.71 0.84
C GLN A 26 -3.81 12.05 1.91
N THR A 27 -3.60 10.75 1.80
CA THR A 27 -2.79 10.02 2.78
C THR A 27 -1.35 10.51 2.78
N ILE A 28 -0.76 10.67 1.60
CA ILE A 28 0.62 11.16 1.50
C ILE A 28 0.70 12.59 2.01
N ARG A 29 -0.21 13.46 1.58
CA ARG A 29 -0.20 14.87 1.92
C ARG A 29 -0.48 15.14 3.40
N GLU A 30 -1.25 14.29 4.08
CA GLU A 30 -1.67 14.52 5.46
C GLU A 30 -1.00 13.60 6.49
N ILE A 31 -0.60 12.38 6.10
CA ILE A 31 0.03 11.43 7.01
C ILE A 31 1.53 11.33 6.79
N ASN A 32 1.95 11.07 5.56
CA ASN A 32 3.37 10.88 5.25
C ASN A 32 4.18 12.17 5.42
N VAL A 33 3.54 13.33 5.38
CA VAL A 33 4.18 14.61 5.63
C VAL A 33 4.82 14.71 7.02
N ARG A 34 4.45 13.82 7.95
CA ARG A 34 5.06 13.74 9.28
C ARG A 34 6.53 13.30 9.21
N ASP A 35 6.88 12.53 8.19
CA ASP A 35 8.21 11.93 8.04
C ASP A 35 8.98 12.45 6.81
N TYR A 36 8.36 13.29 5.99
CA TYR A 36 8.95 13.83 4.76
C TYR A 36 8.66 15.33 4.65
N SER A 37 9.51 16.04 3.92
CA SER A 37 9.33 17.49 3.72
C SER A 37 8.11 17.77 2.83
N SER A 38 7.66 19.02 2.88
CA SER A 38 6.57 19.50 2.03
C SER A 38 6.89 19.31 0.54
N SER A 39 8.12 19.62 0.11
CA SER A 39 8.51 19.45 -1.29
C SER A 39 8.59 17.97 -1.70
N GLN A 40 9.06 17.10 -0.79
CA GLN A 40 9.06 15.66 -1.04
C GLN A 40 7.64 15.13 -1.21
N VAL A 41 6.74 15.52 -0.34
CA VAL A 41 5.33 15.05 -0.38
C VAL A 41 4.64 15.50 -1.66
N LYS A 42 4.91 16.74 -2.12
CA LYS A 42 4.35 17.24 -3.39
C LYS A 42 4.92 16.53 -4.61
N ALA A 43 6.17 16.12 -4.56
CA ALA A 43 6.77 15.32 -5.64
C ALA A 43 6.17 13.91 -5.68
N TRP A 44 5.92 13.31 -4.53
CA TRP A 44 5.36 11.97 -4.41
C TRP A 44 3.88 11.93 -4.81
N ALA A 45 3.09 12.89 -4.32
CA ALA A 45 1.67 13.02 -4.64
C ALA A 45 1.43 14.38 -5.31
N PRO A 46 1.63 14.47 -6.64
CA PRO A 46 1.47 15.74 -7.37
C PRO A 46 0.04 16.29 -7.27
N ASP A 47 -0.12 17.57 -7.60
CA ASP A 47 -1.44 18.22 -7.59
C ASP A 47 -2.41 17.55 -8.57
N ASP A 48 -1.91 17.04 -9.70
CA ASP A 48 -2.72 16.25 -10.62
C ASP A 48 -2.92 14.84 -10.04
N LEU A 49 -4.13 14.53 -9.60
CA LEU A 49 -4.47 13.21 -9.05
C LEU A 49 -4.26 12.10 -10.09
N TYR A 50 -4.34 12.43 -11.36
CA TYR A 50 -4.26 11.46 -12.45
C TYR A 50 -2.90 11.45 -13.14
N PHE A 51 -1.82 11.79 -12.40
CA PHE A 51 -0.46 11.63 -12.87
C PHE A 51 -0.15 10.16 -13.22
N ARG A 52 -0.98 9.25 -12.76
CA ARG A 52 -0.92 7.81 -12.99
C ARG A 52 -2.32 7.36 -13.46
N ASN A 53 -2.36 6.47 -14.43
CA ASN A 53 -3.62 5.87 -14.85
C ASN A 53 -4.02 4.77 -13.84
N TRP A 54 -4.74 5.17 -12.81
CA TRP A 54 -5.09 4.28 -11.70
C TRP A 54 -5.92 3.08 -12.15
N ALA A 55 -6.89 3.30 -13.04
CA ALA A 55 -7.75 2.21 -13.51
C ALA A 55 -6.94 1.13 -14.23
N GLU A 56 -6.02 1.54 -15.12
CA GLU A 56 -5.19 0.61 -15.88
C GLU A 56 -4.20 -0.11 -14.98
N VAL A 57 -3.44 0.63 -14.16
CA VAL A 57 -2.40 0.05 -13.32
C VAL A 57 -2.99 -0.91 -12.30
N CYS A 58 -4.06 -0.51 -11.62
CA CYS A 58 -4.70 -1.36 -10.62
C CYS A 58 -5.34 -2.60 -11.24
N SER A 59 -5.86 -2.49 -12.47
CA SER A 59 -6.48 -3.63 -13.18
C SER A 59 -5.45 -4.65 -13.63
N ASN A 60 -4.19 -4.24 -13.83
CA ASN A 60 -3.12 -5.13 -14.29
C ASN A 60 -2.36 -5.81 -13.15
N ARG A 61 -2.80 -5.60 -11.92
CA ARG A 61 -2.17 -6.17 -10.71
C ARG A 61 -3.24 -6.85 -9.86
N PHE A 62 -2.80 -7.55 -8.83
CA PHE A 62 -3.72 -8.06 -7.80
C PHE A 62 -3.91 -6.91 -6.81
N THR A 63 -4.98 -6.17 -7.00
CA THR A 63 -5.30 -4.99 -6.20
C THR A 63 -6.51 -5.27 -5.32
N PHE A 64 -6.35 -5.05 -4.01
CA PHE A 64 -7.41 -5.23 -3.02
C PHE A 64 -7.81 -3.89 -2.44
N VAL A 65 -9.10 -3.74 -2.16
CA VAL A 65 -9.64 -2.56 -1.51
C VAL A 65 -10.36 -2.95 -0.24
N ALA A 66 -10.24 -2.09 0.78
CA ALA A 66 -10.99 -2.22 2.01
C ALA A 66 -12.26 -1.39 1.85
N ASP A 67 -13.39 -2.08 1.66
CA ASP A 67 -14.68 -1.48 1.33
C ASP A 67 -15.51 -1.34 2.59
N LEU A 68 -15.91 -0.10 2.90
CA LEU A 68 -16.80 0.24 4.02
C LEU A 68 -18.17 0.69 3.50
N GLU A 69 -18.70 0.02 2.48
CA GLU A 69 -19.97 0.31 1.81
C GLU A 69 -19.90 1.57 0.97
N ASP A 70 -19.82 2.75 1.60
CA ASP A 70 -19.82 4.03 0.88
C ASP A 70 -18.43 4.65 0.76
N ALA A 71 -17.39 4.00 1.29
CA ALA A 71 -16.05 4.57 1.30
C ALA A 71 -14.99 3.47 1.17
N ILE A 72 -13.89 3.80 0.51
CA ILE A 72 -12.72 2.94 0.48
C ILE A 72 -11.77 3.38 1.59
N ALA A 73 -11.53 2.48 2.55
CA ALA A 73 -10.68 2.75 3.70
C ALA A 73 -9.20 2.50 3.45
N GLY A 74 -8.87 1.80 2.36
CA GLY A 74 -7.49 1.51 2.01
C GLY A 74 -7.40 0.67 0.75
N PHE A 75 -6.19 0.57 0.21
CA PHE A 75 -5.93 -0.31 -0.93
C PHE A 75 -4.49 -0.81 -0.92
N ALA A 76 -4.27 -1.92 -1.58
CA ALA A 76 -2.94 -2.53 -1.69
C ALA A 76 -2.80 -3.23 -3.04
N GLU A 77 -1.62 -3.11 -3.66
CA GLU A 77 -1.34 -3.70 -4.97
C GLU A 77 -0.21 -4.72 -4.86
N LEU A 78 -0.46 -5.93 -5.34
CA LEU A 78 0.53 -7.01 -5.42
C LEU A 78 0.82 -7.32 -6.89
N GLU A 79 2.10 -7.35 -7.23
CA GLU A 79 2.56 -7.84 -8.53
C GLU A 79 2.84 -9.34 -8.46
N SER A 80 2.79 -10.02 -9.60
CA SER A 80 2.92 -11.48 -9.66
C SER A 80 4.28 -12.01 -9.19
N ASN A 81 5.29 -11.14 -9.10
CA ASN A 81 6.63 -11.51 -8.62
C ASN A 81 6.80 -11.35 -7.10
N GLY A 82 5.75 -10.94 -6.39
CA GLY A 82 5.82 -10.73 -4.94
C GLY A 82 6.06 -9.29 -4.52
N HIS A 83 6.17 -8.35 -5.47
CA HIS A 83 6.35 -6.94 -5.16
C HIS A 83 5.04 -6.30 -4.72
N ILE A 84 5.05 -5.66 -3.55
CA ILE A 84 3.94 -4.84 -3.08
C ILE A 84 4.28 -3.39 -3.45
N ASP A 85 3.52 -2.80 -4.39
CA ASP A 85 3.83 -1.46 -4.88
C ASP A 85 3.15 -0.37 -4.04
N CYS A 86 1.82 -0.33 -4.05
CA CYS A 86 1.07 0.63 -3.24
C CYS A 86 0.43 -0.09 -2.07
N PHE A 87 0.42 0.57 -0.92
CA PHE A 87 -0.22 0.08 0.29
C PHE A 87 -0.56 1.29 1.15
N TYR A 88 -1.81 1.74 1.09
CA TYR A 88 -2.23 2.96 1.76
C TYR A 88 -3.55 2.77 2.48
N CYS A 89 -3.61 3.30 3.72
CA CYS A 89 -4.85 3.37 4.49
C CYS A 89 -5.33 4.82 4.50
N HIS A 90 -6.63 5.01 4.36
CA HIS A 90 -7.25 6.33 4.36
C HIS A 90 -6.90 7.07 5.65
N LYS A 91 -6.68 8.38 5.55
CA LYS A 91 -6.27 9.23 6.68
C LYS A 91 -7.19 9.14 7.88
N ASP A 92 -8.49 8.95 7.64
CA ASP A 92 -9.49 8.89 8.71
C ASP A 92 -9.63 7.50 9.33
N TYR A 93 -8.95 6.49 8.78
CA TYR A 93 -9.05 5.09 9.22
C TYR A 93 -7.70 4.52 9.66
N GLN A 94 -6.76 5.39 10.01
CA GLN A 94 -5.47 4.96 10.52
C GLN A 94 -5.66 4.20 11.84
N ARG A 95 -4.88 3.14 12.03
CA ARG A 95 -4.86 2.33 13.26
C ARG A 95 -6.20 1.65 13.57
N CYS A 96 -7.03 1.39 12.54
CA CYS A 96 -8.31 0.72 12.70
C CYS A 96 -8.31 -0.74 12.22
N GLY A 97 -7.13 -1.30 11.95
CA GLY A 97 -7.01 -2.68 11.47
C GLY A 97 -7.13 -2.84 9.96
N VAL A 98 -7.33 -1.75 9.22
CA VAL A 98 -7.45 -1.79 7.75
C VAL A 98 -6.19 -2.38 7.12
N GLY A 99 -5.02 -1.91 7.56
CA GLY A 99 -3.75 -2.37 7.02
C GLY A 99 -3.55 -3.87 7.22
N ARG A 100 -3.86 -4.38 8.40
CA ARG A 100 -3.74 -5.82 8.69
C ARG A 100 -4.62 -6.64 7.78
N HIS A 101 -5.88 -6.24 7.59
CA HIS A 101 -6.83 -6.98 6.73
C HIS A 101 -6.40 -6.95 5.27
N LEU A 102 -5.92 -5.80 4.78
CA LEU A 102 -5.35 -5.71 3.43
C LEU A 102 -4.13 -6.61 3.28
N TYR A 103 -3.24 -6.61 4.28
CA TYR A 103 -2.05 -7.44 4.24
C TYR A 103 -2.41 -8.93 4.23
N GLU A 104 -3.40 -9.34 5.01
CA GLU A 104 -3.85 -10.74 5.01
C GLU A 104 -4.33 -11.17 3.62
N ALA A 105 -5.02 -10.29 2.89
CA ALA A 105 -5.44 -10.57 1.51
C ALA A 105 -4.24 -10.69 0.57
N ILE A 106 -3.23 -9.83 0.72
CA ILE A 106 -1.98 -9.90 -0.05
C ILE A 106 -1.28 -11.23 0.21
N GLU A 107 -1.13 -11.62 1.47
CA GLU A 107 -0.44 -12.87 1.84
C GLU A 107 -1.20 -14.09 1.33
N GLN A 108 -2.53 -14.10 1.46
CA GLN A 108 -3.35 -15.18 0.92
C GLN A 108 -3.17 -15.32 -0.59
N LYS A 109 -3.14 -14.20 -1.32
CA LYS A 109 -2.92 -14.22 -2.77
C LYS A 109 -1.53 -14.75 -3.10
N ALA A 110 -0.52 -14.35 -2.31
CA ALA A 110 0.84 -14.83 -2.50
C ALA A 110 0.92 -16.35 -2.36
N PHE A 111 0.23 -16.94 -1.38
CA PHE A 111 0.16 -18.40 -1.25
C PHE A 111 -0.56 -19.04 -2.43
N GLU A 112 -1.64 -18.45 -2.91
CA GLU A 112 -2.35 -18.95 -4.10
C GLU A 112 -1.45 -18.95 -5.34
N LEU A 113 -0.56 -17.97 -5.45
CA LEU A 113 0.38 -17.84 -6.56
C LEU A 113 1.67 -18.67 -6.36
N ASN A 114 1.78 -19.40 -5.26
CA ASN A 114 2.96 -20.18 -4.87
C ASN A 114 4.22 -19.32 -4.75
N LEU A 115 4.06 -18.09 -4.27
CA LEU A 115 5.19 -17.20 -4.02
C LEU A 115 5.86 -17.58 -2.70
N ASP A 116 7.19 -17.51 -2.67
CA ASP A 116 7.97 -17.78 -1.45
C ASP A 116 8.50 -16.51 -0.79
N ARG A 117 8.23 -15.35 -1.39
CA ARG A 117 8.77 -14.08 -0.93
C ARG A 117 7.84 -12.93 -1.29
N LEU A 118 7.65 -12.01 -0.34
CA LEU A 118 7.07 -10.69 -0.57
C LEU A 118 8.14 -9.64 -0.34
N TYR A 119 8.11 -8.55 -1.08
CA TYR A 119 9.04 -7.45 -0.87
C TYR A 119 8.37 -6.12 -1.23
N THR A 120 8.89 -5.05 -0.64
CA THR A 120 8.37 -3.71 -0.86
C THR A 120 9.44 -2.66 -0.57
N GLU A 121 9.31 -1.48 -1.16
CA GLU A 121 10.10 -0.33 -0.79
C GLU A 121 9.23 0.51 0.16
N ALA A 122 9.39 0.27 1.47
CA ALA A 122 8.56 0.91 2.47
C ALA A 122 9.02 2.32 2.77
N SER A 123 8.07 3.25 2.86
CA SER A 123 8.35 4.59 3.34
C SER A 123 8.78 4.57 4.81
N ILE A 124 9.36 5.68 5.28
CA ILE A 124 9.64 5.85 6.72
C ILE A 124 8.36 5.63 7.53
N THR A 125 7.25 6.17 7.05
CA THR A 125 5.94 6.07 7.70
C THR A 125 5.44 4.63 7.76
N ALA A 126 5.62 3.85 6.70
CA ALA A 126 5.09 2.49 6.58
C ALA A 126 5.99 1.42 7.20
N LYS A 127 7.27 1.72 7.38
CA LYS A 127 8.24 0.75 7.90
C LYS A 127 7.78 0.02 9.17
N PRO A 128 7.29 0.73 10.22
CA PRO A 128 6.85 0.03 11.43
C PRO A 128 5.72 -0.96 11.18
N PHE A 129 4.80 -0.63 10.27
CA PHE A 129 3.71 -1.52 9.91
C PHE A 129 4.23 -2.81 9.30
N PHE A 130 5.12 -2.70 8.29
CA PHE A 130 5.67 -3.89 7.64
C PHE A 130 6.51 -4.73 8.60
N GLN A 131 7.23 -4.10 9.53
CA GLN A 131 7.94 -4.83 10.58
C GLN A 131 6.97 -5.66 11.44
N ARG A 132 5.82 -5.09 11.80
CA ARG A 132 4.80 -5.83 12.55
C ARG A 132 4.20 -6.98 11.74
N MET A 133 4.16 -6.85 10.41
CA MET A 133 3.67 -7.92 9.53
C MET A 133 4.74 -8.98 9.24
N GLY A 134 5.92 -8.85 9.84
CA GLY A 134 6.97 -9.87 9.72
C GLY A 134 8.03 -9.58 8.68
N PHE A 135 8.06 -8.39 8.11
CA PHE A 135 9.09 -8.01 7.14
C PHE A 135 10.36 -7.56 7.86
N SER A 136 11.49 -7.85 7.24
CA SER A 136 12.82 -7.41 7.70
C SER A 136 13.39 -6.40 6.73
N VAL A 137 14.11 -5.40 7.25
CA VAL A 137 14.80 -4.41 6.42
C VAL A 137 16.03 -5.07 5.78
N ILE A 138 16.12 -5.01 4.45
CA ILE A 138 17.30 -5.43 3.71
C ILE A 138 18.29 -4.28 3.65
N LYS A 139 17.82 -3.09 3.29
CA LYS A 139 18.66 -1.89 3.25
C LYS A 139 17.82 -0.61 3.26
N GLU A 140 18.42 0.44 3.81
CA GLU A 140 17.96 1.80 3.62
C GLU A 140 18.45 2.30 2.27
N GLN A 141 17.62 3.02 1.54
CA GLN A 141 18.00 3.51 0.22
C GLN A 141 17.47 4.92 -0.03
N GLN A 142 18.12 5.59 -0.98
CA GLN A 142 17.68 6.89 -1.47
C GLN A 142 17.15 6.73 -2.88
N VAL A 143 15.94 7.20 -3.12
CA VAL A 143 15.29 7.09 -4.42
C VAL A 143 14.88 8.47 -4.91
N ALA A 144 15.02 8.68 -6.22
CA ALA A 144 14.65 9.95 -6.84
C ALA A 144 13.23 9.88 -7.39
N CYS A 145 12.48 10.96 -7.20
CA CYS A 145 11.15 11.09 -7.76
C CYS A 145 10.87 12.56 -8.03
N ARG A 146 10.65 12.90 -9.28
CA ARG A 146 10.28 14.27 -9.72
C ARG A 146 11.16 15.36 -9.10
N GLY A 147 12.48 15.18 -9.15
CA GLY A 147 13.43 16.17 -8.67
C GLY A 147 13.73 16.14 -7.17
N GLU A 148 13.04 15.31 -6.42
CA GLU A 148 13.29 15.15 -4.99
C GLU A 148 13.91 13.78 -4.70
N THR A 149 14.62 13.68 -3.58
CA THR A 149 15.22 12.42 -3.12
C THR A 149 14.51 11.99 -1.84
N PHE A 150 14.19 10.69 -1.76
CA PHE A 150 13.45 10.12 -0.63
C PHE A 150 14.26 9.01 0.02
N THR A 151 14.23 8.96 1.34
CA THR A 151 14.68 7.77 2.07
C THR A 151 13.52 6.78 2.12
N ASN A 152 13.78 5.54 1.72
CA ASN A 152 12.87 4.43 1.98
C ASN A 152 13.67 3.17 2.32
N TYR A 153 12.97 2.08 2.58
CA TYR A 153 13.58 0.84 3.05
C TYR A 153 13.13 -0.31 2.18
N LEU A 154 14.10 -0.98 1.57
CA LEU A 154 13.80 -2.26 0.91
C LEU A 154 13.58 -3.29 2.01
N MET A 155 12.39 -3.87 2.03
CA MET A 155 11.98 -4.84 3.06
C MET A 155 11.47 -6.10 2.40
N GLU A 156 11.65 -7.24 3.06
CA GLU A 156 11.16 -8.52 2.56
C GLU A 156 10.61 -9.41 3.67
N LYS A 157 9.72 -10.30 3.27
CA LYS A 157 9.23 -11.38 4.12
C LYS A 157 9.33 -12.68 3.33
N ILE A 158 10.00 -13.67 3.89
CA ILE A 158 10.04 -15.01 3.31
C ILE A 158 8.80 -15.76 3.80
N LEU A 159 8.04 -16.32 2.85
CA LEU A 159 6.82 -17.03 3.16
C LEU A 159 7.11 -18.50 3.39
N ALA A 160 6.46 -19.09 4.40
CA ALA A 160 6.57 -20.52 4.62
C ALA A 160 5.88 -21.27 3.47
N SER A 161 6.57 -22.28 2.92
CA SER A 161 5.95 -23.12 1.90
C SER A 161 4.84 -23.97 2.52
N LEU A 162 3.66 -23.98 1.87
CA LEU A 162 2.55 -24.83 2.30
C LEU A 162 2.85 -26.33 2.07
N ASN A 163 3.88 -26.63 1.30
CA ASN A 163 4.26 -28.01 0.93
C ASN A 163 5.54 -28.48 1.63
N SER A 164 6.01 -27.72 2.60
CA SER A 164 7.20 -28.09 3.36
C SER A 164 6.85 -29.03 4.51
#